data_82c89382e46f7490ad114f296e9338c7
#
_entry.id   82c89382e46f7490ad114f296e9338c7
#
_cell.length_a   1.000
_cell.length_b   1.000
_cell.length_c   1.000
_cell.angle_alpha   90.00
_cell.angle_beta   90.00
_cell.angle_gamma   90.00
#
_symmetry.space_group_name_H-M   'P 1'
#
loop_
_entity.id
_entity.type
_entity.pdbx_description
1 polymer ?
#
loop_
_entity_poly.entity_id
_entity_poly.type
_entity_poly.pdbx_seq_one_letter_code
_entity_poly.pdbx_strand_id
1 'polypeptide(L)'
;MKPILFPVLLLTSLLGTLQAAEPIAAFFSGARILFQGDSITDGNRGRSPDPNHILGHGYVFIIAAKYGAAFAGLDLEFMNRGVSGNTVRELQKRWEKDTLELKPDVLSILIGVNDQSHDVPLEEYERIYDELIAQAKTANPKLRLVLCEPFTLPVGKRKEGYETWRAGIQARQDVVAKLAAKYDAALVRFQPVFDAACKAAPAEHWIWDGVHPTYSGHQLMADEWERTIRAKWPNP
;
A
#
# COMPACT_ATOMS: atom_id res chain seq x y z
N MET A 1 -3.84 -69.17 -23.49
CA MET A 1 -3.48 -68.07 -22.56
C MET A 1 -3.44 -66.79 -23.37
N LYS A 2 -4.38 -65.87 -23.16
CA LYS A 2 -4.41 -64.55 -23.84
C LYS A 2 -3.62 -63.53 -22.99
N PRO A 3 -2.78 -62.68 -23.59
CA PRO A 3 -2.06 -61.66 -22.83
C PRO A 3 -3.03 -60.55 -22.43
N ILE A 4 -3.02 -60.18 -21.15
CA ILE A 4 -3.71 -59.03 -20.58
C ILE A 4 -2.83 -57.81 -20.80
N LEU A 5 -3.24 -56.93 -21.70
CA LEU A 5 -2.62 -55.58 -21.86
C LEU A 5 -3.16 -54.67 -20.75
N PHE A 6 -2.26 -54.20 -19.86
CA PHE A 6 -2.56 -53.09 -18.98
C PHE A 6 -2.35 -51.76 -19.69
N PRO A 7 -3.31 -50.84 -19.68
CA PRO A 7 -3.07 -49.51 -20.23
C PRO A 7 -2.14 -48.73 -19.26
N VAL A 8 -1.00 -48.29 -19.79
CA VAL A 8 -0.12 -47.34 -19.13
C VAL A 8 -0.81 -45.96 -19.18
N LEU A 9 -1.35 -45.52 -18.06
CA LEU A 9 -1.87 -44.17 -17.89
C LEU A 9 -0.68 -43.21 -17.83
N LEU A 10 -0.41 -42.46 -18.92
CA LEU A 10 0.54 -41.36 -18.92
C LEU A 10 -0.06 -40.23 -18.06
N LEU A 11 0.39 -40.10 -16.82
CA LEU A 11 0.11 -38.95 -15.96
C LEU A 11 0.95 -37.78 -16.51
N THR A 12 0.35 -36.94 -17.39
CA THR A 12 0.94 -35.65 -17.74
C THR A 12 0.80 -34.74 -16.51
N SER A 13 1.87 -34.60 -15.74
CA SER A 13 1.95 -33.58 -14.71
C SER A 13 1.86 -32.20 -15.37
N LEU A 14 0.71 -31.52 -15.25
CA LEU A 14 0.64 -30.08 -15.43
C LEU A 14 1.48 -29.47 -14.29
N LEU A 15 2.76 -29.29 -14.51
CA LEU A 15 3.56 -28.34 -13.76
C LEU A 15 3.01 -26.96 -14.13
N GLY A 16 2.05 -26.47 -13.33
CA GLY A 16 1.70 -25.05 -13.34
C GLY A 16 3.00 -24.28 -13.14
N THR A 17 3.45 -23.59 -14.17
CA THR A 17 4.56 -22.63 -14.05
C THR A 17 4.13 -21.63 -12.98
N LEU A 18 4.75 -21.67 -11.79
CA LEU A 18 4.72 -20.52 -10.89
C LEU A 18 5.17 -19.34 -11.75
N GLN A 19 4.23 -18.45 -12.07
CA GLN A 19 4.56 -17.25 -12.82
C GLN A 19 5.49 -16.43 -11.93
N ALA A 20 6.77 -16.40 -12.31
CA ALA A 20 7.77 -15.62 -11.61
C ALA A 20 7.28 -14.16 -11.52
N ALA A 21 7.45 -13.54 -10.38
CA ALA A 21 7.09 -12.13 -10.26
C ALA A 21 7.89 -11.35 -11.31
N GLU A 22 7.19 -10.57 -12.13
CA GLU A 22 7.85 -9.71 -13.10
C GLU A 22 8.57 -8.56 -12.40
N PRO A 23 9.76 -8.16 -12.83
CA PRO A 23 10.45 -7.00 -12.27
C PRO A 23 9.59 -5.74 -12.37
N ILE A 24 9.82 -4.79 -11.48
CA ILE A 24 9.22 -3.44 -11.54
C ILE A 24 10.34 -2.46 -11.86
N ALA A 25 10.17 -1.65 -12.89
CA ALA A 25 11.17 -0.67 -13.31
C ALA A 25 11.57 0.35 -12.20
N ALA A 26 10.72 0.49 -11.17
CA ALA A 26 11.02 1.29 -9.99
C ALA A 26 12.00 0.60 -9.02
N PHE A 27 12.23 -0.72 -9.14
CA PHE A 27 13.04 -1.54 -8.24
C PHE A 27 14.36 -1.91 -8.91
N PHE A 28 15.33 -1.02 -8.80
CA PHE A 28 16.71 -1.25 -9.24
C PHE A 28 17.57 -1.79 -8.08
N SER A 29 18.77 -2.27 -8.35
CA SER A 29 19.66 -2.82 -7.32
C SER A 29 19.97 -1.81 -6.22
N GLY A 30 19.71 -2.19 -4.96
CA GLY A 30 19.88 -1.34 -3.78
C GLY A 30 18.77 -0.30 -3.59
N ALA A 31 17.64 -0.39 -4.34
CA ALA A 31 16.56 0.59 -4.22
C ALA A 31 15.93 0.55 -2.82
N ARG A 32 15.65 1.74 -2.29
CA ARG A 32 15.06 1.97 -0.97
C ARG A 32 13.58 2.33 -1.13
N ILE A 33 12.71 1.44 -0.67
CA ILE A 33 11.27 1.53 -0.79
C ILE A 33 10.66 1.84 0.58
N LEU A 34 10.22 3.07 0.78
CA LEU A 34 9.69 3.57 2.05
C LEU A 34 8.17 3.69 2.01
N PHE A 35 7.52 3.12 3.01
CA PHE A 35 6.08 3.25 3.25
C PHE A 35 5.83 4.13 4.46
N GLN A 36 5.13 5.24 4.27
CA GLN A 36 4.65 6.16 5.28
C GLN A 36 3.14 6.09 5.44
N GLY A 37 2.64 6.36 6.63
CA GLY A 37 1.22 6.37 6.90
C GLY A 37 0.86 6.22 8.37
N ASP A 38 -0.37 5.80 8.57
CA ASP A 38 -1.00 5.56 9.87
C ASP A 38 -1.03 4.06 10.26
N SER A 39 -2.05 3.62 11.03
CA SER A 39 -2.22 2.24 11.49
C SER A 39 -2.34 1.21 10.36
N ILE A 40 -2.91 1.60 9.22
CA ILE A 40 -3.08 0.70 8.08
C ILE A 40 -1.71 0.33 7.48
N THR A 41 -0.80 1.30 7.40
CA THR A 41 0.58 1.09 6.99
C THR A 41 1.43 0.48 8.10
N ASP A 42 1.28 0.94 9.34
CA ASP A 42 1.98 0.40 10.52
C ASP A 42 1.84 -1.12 10.61
N GLY A 43 0.60 -1.63 10.46
CA GLY A 43 0.36 -3.07 10.52
C GLY A 43 0.94 -3.71 11.78
N ASN A 44 0.95 -2.98 12.90
CA ASN A 44 1.56 -3.42 14.16
C ASN A 44 3.04 -3.84 14.02
N ARG A 45 3.81 -3.08 13.24
CA ARG A 45 5.23 -3.36 13.00
C ARG A 45 6.05 -3.32 14.29
N GLY A 46 7.10 -4.10 14.38
CA GLY A 46 8.10 -4.04 15.43
C GLY A 46 8.82 -2.68 15.48
N ARG A 47 9.29 -2.32 16.68
CA ARG A 47 10.05 -1.08 16.92
C ARG A 47 11.54 -1.35 17.19
N SER A 48 11.93 -2.61 17.16
CA SER A 48 13.33 -3.08 17.21
C SER A 48 13.81 -3.41 15.79
N PRO A 49 15.11 -3.62 15.57
CA PRO A 49 15.66 -4.03 14.27
C PRO A 49 15.39 -5.51 13.92
N ASP A 50 14.49 -6.21 14.64
CA ASP A 50 14.13 -7.60 14.36
C ASP A 50 13.48 -7.72 12.98
N PRO A 51 14.11 -8.40 12.01
CA PRO A 51 13.60 -8.48 10.64
C PRO A 51 12.28 -9.23 10.52
N ASN A 52 11.89 -10.05 11.51
CA ASN A 52 10.64 -10.81 11.47
C ASN A 52 9.40 -9.90 11.70
N HIS A 53 9.58 -8.75 12.35
CA HIS A 53 8.46 -7.90 12.75
C HIS A 53 8.53 -6.47 12.21
N ILE A 54 9.68 -6.04 11.68
CA ILE A 54 9.94 -4.65 11.31
C ILE A 54 9.00 -4.10 10.24
N LEU A 55 8.40 -4.95 9.41
CA LEU A 55 7.47 -4.57 8.34
C LEU A 55 5.99 -4.66 8.74
N GLY A 56 5.68 -5.20 9.93
CA GLY A 56 4.31 -5.45 10.37
C GLY A 56 3.70 -6.67 9.68
N HIS A 57 2.35 -6.74 9.64
CA HIS A 57 1.60 -7.85 9.05
C HIS A 57 0.55 -7.39 8.01
N GLY A 58 0.70 -6.17 7.48
CA GLY A 58 -0.18 -5.58 6.48
C GLY A 58 0.35 -5.67 5.06
N TYR A 59 -0.20 -4.84 4.17
CA TYR A 59 0.14 -4.82 2.74
C TYR A 59 1.64 -4.56 2.49
N VAL A 60 2.32 -3.80 3.36
CA VAL A 60 3.76 -3.55 3.25
C VAL A 60 4.56 -4.85 3.36
N PHE A 61 4.21 -5.71 4.35
CA PHE A 61 4.84 -7.01 4.51
C PHE A 61 4.61 -7.90 3.28
N ILE A 62 3.38 -7.94 2.74
CA ILE A 62 3.03 -8.75 1.56
C ILE A 62 3.89 -8.35 0.36
N ILE A 63 3.99 -7.04 0.09
CA ILE A 63 4.80 -6.50 -1.00
C ILE A 63 6.28 -6.87 -0.79
N ALA A 64 6.82 -6.59 0.38
CA ALA A 64 8.23 -6.84 0.68
C ALA A 64 8.60 -8.33 0.62
N ALA A 65 7.74 -9.21 1.15
CA ALA A 65 7.95 -10.66 1.10
C ALA A 65 7.97 -11.17 -0.35
N LYS A 66 7.01 -10.70 -1.18
CA LYS A 66 6.93 -11.08 -2.60
C LYS A 66 8.19 -10.67 -3.37
N TYR A 67 8.56 -9.40 -3.27
CA TYR A 67 9.67 -8.85 -4.06
C TYR A 67 11.05 -9.20 -3.50
N GLY A 68 11.19 -9.28 -2.17
CA GLY A 68 12.41 -9.75 -1.55
C GLY A 68 12.74 -11.20 -1.91
N ALA A 69 11.73 -12.07 -1.98
CA ALA A 69 11.91 -13.46 -2.40
C ALA A 69 12.20 -13.59 -3.91
N ALA A 70 11.43 -12.86 -4.75
CA ALA A 70 11.55 -12.96 -6.19
C ALA A 70 12.83 -12.34 -6.74
N PHE A 71 13.35 -11.30 -6.10
CA PHE A 71 14.49 -10.50 -6.57
C PHE A 71 15.57 -10.35 -5.50
N ALA A 72 15.88 -11.42 -4.78
CA ALA A 72 16.91 -11.41 -3.73
C ALA A 72 18.27 -10.83 -4.17
N GLY A 73 18.63 -10.98 -5.45
CA GLY A 73 19.86 -10.41 -6.01
C GLY A 73 19.83 -8.90 -6.24
N LEU A 74 18.69 -8.22 -6.07
CA LEU A 74 18.60 -6.77 -6.20
C LEU A 74 18.89 -6.03 -4.89
N ASP A 75 19.01 -6.72 -3.75
CA ASP A 75 19.25 -6.09 -2.43
C ASP A 75 18.27 -4.93 -2.13
N LEU A 76 16.96 -5.20 -2.31
CA LEU A 76 15.90 -4.20 -2.11
C LEU A 76 15.70 -3.92 -0.61
N GLU A 77 15.75 -2.66 -0.22
CA GLU A 77 15.49 -2.24 1.16
C GLU A 77 14.03 -1.76 1.32
N PHE A 78 13.18 -2.59 1.96
CA PHE A 78 11.82 -2.20 2.29
C PHE A 78 11.73 -1.65 3.71
N MET A 79 11.18 -0.45 3.84
CA MET A 79 11.06 0.25 5.12
C MET A 79 9.61 0.60 5.41
N ASN A 80 9.10 0.16 6.56
CA ASN A 80 7.80 0.58 7.08
C ASN A 80 8.00 1.64 8.17
N ARG A 81 7.48 2.85 7.94
CA ARG A 81 7.49 3.97 8.90
C ARG A 81 6.08 4.45 9.25
N GLY A 82 5.05 3.61 9.02
CA GLY A 82 3.70 3.86 9.53
C GLY A 82 3.68 3.98 11.04
N VAL A 83 2.83 4.85 11.56
CA VAL A 83 2.57 5.01 13.01
C VAL A 83 1.08 5.14 13.24
N SER A 84 0.53 4.19 14.01
CA SER A 84 -0.91 4.14 14.31
C SER A 84 -1.43 5.46 14.91
N GLY A 85 -2.59 5.90 14.43
CA GLY A 85 -3.24 7.14 14.89
C GLY A 85 -2.71 8.42 14.24
N ASN A 86 -1.63 8.37 13.44
CA ASN A 86 -1.10 9.60 12.86
C ASN A 86 -2.06 10.24 11.84
N THR A 87 -2.10 11.57 11.91
CA THR A 87 -2.62 12.48 10.89
C THR A 87 -1.44 13.09 10.12
N VAL A 88 -1.71 13.96 9.14
CA VAL A 88 -0.65 14.71 8.46
C VAL A 88 0.18 15.57 9.43
N ARG A 89 -0.42 16.02 10.55
CA ARG A 89 0.27 16.82 11.60
C ARG A 89 1.37 16.02 12.30
N GLU A 90 1.06 14.77 12.69
CA GLU A 90 2.05 13.88 13.30
C GLU A 90 3.07 13.40 12.28
N LEU A 91 2.64 13.15 11.05
CA LEU A 91 3.55 12.83 9.96
C LEU A 91 4.57 13.95 9.74
N GLN A 92 4.13 15.23 9.76
CA GLN A 92 4.99 16.41 9.64
C GLN A 92 6.06 16.46 10.75
N LYS A 93 5.68 16.20 12.01
CA LYS A 93 6.59 16.25 13.16
C LYS A 93 7.76 15.27 13.07
N ARG A 94 7.58 14.16 12.37
CA ARG A 94 8.60 13.10 12.24
C ARG A 94 9.18 12.98 10.83
N TRP A 95 8.81 13.91 9.91
CA TRP A 95 9.13 13.81 8.48
C TRP A 95 10.61 13.75 8.18
N GLU A 96 11.41 14.61 8.82
CA GLU A 96 12.86 14.63 8.66
C GLU A 96 13.47 13.27 8.96
N LYS A 97 13.28 12.79 10.19
CA LYS A 97 13.87 11.54 10.68
C LYS A 97 13.34 10.28 9.98
N ASP A 98 12.03 10.22 9.77
CA ASP A 98 11.35 9.02 9.31
C ASP A 98 11.17 8.99 7.78
N THR A 99 11.59 10.05 7.05
CA THR A 99 11.49 10.12 5.59
C THR A 99 12.75 10.66 4.94
N LEU A 100 13.14 11.91 5.23
CA LEU A 100 14.22 12.57 4.47
C LEU A 100 15.59 11.96 4.77
N GLU A 101 15.92 11.69 6.04
CA GLU A 101 17.17 11.03 6.44
C GLU A 101 17.29 9.60 5.88
N LEU A 102 16.17 8.94 5.58
CA LEU A 102 16.14 7.59 5.02
C LEU A 102 16.41 7.56 3.52
N LYS A 103 16.41 8.72 2.84
CA LYS A 103 16.76 8.86 1.42
C LYS A 103 16.08 7.83 0.51
N PRO A 104 14.75 7.73 0.49
CA PRO A 104 14.07 6.74 -0.33
C PRO A 104 14.21 7.04 -1.83
N ASP A 105 14.21 5.97 -2.63
CA ASP A 105 14.07 6.01 -4.08
C ASP A 105 12.61 5.92 -4.51
N VAL A 106 11.81 5.20 -3.72
CA VAL A 106 10.35 5.08 -3.85
C VAL A 106 9.73 5.43 -2.51
N LEU A 107 8.82 6.40 -2.47
CA LEU A 107 8.09 6.83 -1.28
C LEU A 107 6.59 6.61 -1.49
N SER A 108 6.01 5.70 -0.72
CA SER A 108 4.58 5.42 -0.69
C SER A 108 3.94 6.05 0.54
N ILE A 109 2.85 6.80 0.38
CA ILE A 109 2.18 7.49 1.49
C ILE A 109 0.70 7.15 1.48
N LEU A 110 0.20 6.62 2.61
CA LEU A 110 -1.23 6.38 2.88
C LEU A 110 -1.59 7.07 4.19
N ILE A 111 -2.29 8.19 4.11
CA ILE A 111 -2.69 9.02 5.25
C ILE A 111 -4.04 9.70 4.96
N GLY A 112 -4.83 10.05 5.98
CA GLY A 112 -6.05 10.83 5.82
C GLY A 112 -7.26 10.29 6.57
N VAL A 113 -7.31 9.01 6.92
CA VAL A 113 -8.44 8.46 7.66
C VAL A 113 -8.52 9.01 9.09
N ASN A 114 -7.37 9.20 9.76
CA ASN A 114 -7.32 9.81 11.08
C ASN A 114 -7.54 11.32 11.00
N ASP A 115 -7.12 11.96 9.92
CA ASP A 115 -7.42 13.37 9.66
C ASP A 115 -8.92 13.62 9.62
N GLN A 116 -9.70 12.69 9.01
CA GLN A 116 -11.16 12.73 9.07
C GLN A 116 -11.69 12.46 10.48
N SER A 117 -11.09 11.52 11.23
CA SER A 117 -11.54 11.18 12.59
C SER A 117 -11.27 12.28 13.61
N HIS A 118 -10.24 13.09 13.38
CA HIS A 118 -9.79 14.15 14.29
C HIS A 118 -10.15 15.55 13.78
N ASP A 119 -11.08 15.64 12.83
CA ASP A 119 -11.57 16.89 12.28
C ASP A 119 -10.46 17.85 11.80
N VAL A 120 -9.36 17.30 11.25
CA VAL A 120 -8.33 18.12 10.61
C VAL A 120 -8.96 18.83 9.42
N PRO A 121 -8.94 20.17 9.35
CA PRO A 121 -9.49 20.92 8.24
C PRO A 121 -8.90 20.47 6.91
N LEU A 122 -9.74 20.35 5.86
CA LEU A 122 -9.31 19.84 4.56
C LEU A 122 -8.19 20.68 3.95
N GLU A 123 -8.28 22.00 4.09
CA GLU A 123 -7.24 22.93 3.62
C GLU A 123 -5.90 22.74 4.34
N GLU A 124 -5.95 22.46 5.65
CA GLU A 124 -4.74 22.16 6.43
C GLU A 124 -4.14 20.83 6.02
N TYR A 125 -4.98 19.79 5.82
CA TYR A 125 -4.57 18.49 5.32
C TYR A 125 -3.86 18.62 3.97
N GLU A 126 -4.45 19.33 3.00
CA GLU A 126 -3.86 19.57 1.69
C GLU A 126 -2.54 20.31 1.80
N ARG A 127 -2.50 21.42 2.55
CA ARG A 127 -1.31 22.25 2.70
C ARG A 127 -0.13 21.48 3.29
N ILE A 128 -0.36 20.79 4.41
CA ILE A 128 0.72 20.02 5.06
C ILE A 128 1.18 18.88 4.14
N TYR A 129 0.27 18.15 3.51
CA TYR A 129 0.62 17.06 2.64
C TYR A 129 1.44 17.53 1.44
N ASP A 130 1.05 18.65 0.84
CA ASP A 130 1.79 19.30 -0.25
C ASP A 130 3.21 19.70 0.16
N GLU A 131 3.36 20.34 1.32
CA GLU A 131 4.65 20.72 1.90
C GLU A 131 5.58 19.51 2.10
N LEU A 132 5.06 18.40 2.63
CA LEU A 132 5.82 17.18 2.85
C LEU A 132 6.34 16.57 1.53
N ILE A 133 5.48 16.50 0.53
CA ILE A 133 5.86 16.01 -0.79
C ILE A 133 6.93 16.92 -1.43
N ALA A 134 6.74 18.25 -1.34
CA ALA A 134 7.67 19.21 -1.89
C ALA A 134 9.06 19.06 -1.26
N GLN A 135 9.15 18.89 0.07
CA GLN A 135 10.41 18.64 0.78
C GLN A 135 11.08 17.35 0.29
N ALA A 136 10.33 16.25 0.18
CA ALA A 136 10.86 14.99 -0.30
C ALA A 136 11.39 15.08 -1.76
N LYS A 137 10.66 15.76 -2.64
CA LYS A 137 11.09 16.01 -4.02
C LYS A 137 12.30 16.95 -4.12
N THR A 138 12.42 17.90 -3.19
CA THR A 138 13.61 18.77 -3.09
C THR A 138 14.83 17.96 -2.65
N ALA A 139 14.66 17.09 -1.65
CA ALA A 139 15.74 16.23 -1.16
C ALA A 139 16.18 15.18 -2.20
N ASN A 140 15.24 14.64 -2.98
CA ASN A 140 15.53 13.71 -4.08
C ASN A 140 14.66 14.04 -5.31
N PRO A 141 15.16 14.82 -6.29
CA PRO A 141 14.40 15.14 -7.51
C PRO A 141 14.00 13.90 -8.35
N LYS A 142 14.73 12.78 -8.20
CA LYS A 142 14.41 11.51 -8.88
C LYS A 142 13.45 10.62 -8.10
N LEU A 143 13.02 11.06 -6.92
CA LEU A 143 12.09 10.30 -6.07
C LEU A 143 10.82 9.90 -6.84
N ARG A 144 10.52 8.61 -6.83
CA ARG A 144 9.26 8.05 -7.33
C ARG A 144 8.22 8.09 -6.22
N LEU A 145 7.16 8.86 -6.44
CA LEU A 145 6.08 9.02 -5.47
C LEU A 145 4.90 8.09 -5.77
N VAL A 146 4.40 7.45 -4.73
CA VAL A 146 3.20 6.64 -4.75
C VAL A 146 2.24 7.21 -3.70
N LEU A 147 1.18 7.86 -4.13
CA LEU A 147 0.18 8.42 -3.24
C LEU A 147 -1.04 7.50 -3.22
N CYS A 148 -1.37 7.02 -2.02
CA CYS A 148 -2.48 6.11 -1.79
C CYS A 148 -3.65 6.89 -1.19
N GLU A 149 -4.85 6.75 -1.78
CA GLU A 149 -6.04 7.38 -1.24
C GLU A 149 -6.53 6.67 0.03
N PRO A 150 -7.01 7.40 1.05
CA PRO A 150 -7.71 6.80 2.17
C PRO A 150 -9.01 6.14 1.69
N PHE A 151 -9.51 5.17 2.43
CA PHE A 151 -10.71 4.40 2.06
C PHE A 151 -11.54 4.03 3.27
N THR A 152 -12.78 3.56 3.05
CA THR A 152 -13.70 3.16 4.11
C THR A 152 -14.80 2.27 3.58
N LEU A 153 -15.36 1.42 4.46
CA LEU A 153 -16.58 0.64 4.18
C LEU A 153 -17.59 0.80 5.33
N PRO A 154 -18.89 0.60 5.08
CA PRO A 154 -19.95 0.72 6.09
C PRO A 154 -19.97 -0.47 7.08
N VAL A 155 -18.89 -0.63 7.85
CA VAL A 155 -18.67 -1.74 8.78
C VAL A 155 -18.37 -1.22 10.19
N GLY A 156 -18.74 -1.99 11.20
CA GLY A 156 -18.45 -1.68 12.59
C GLY A 156 -19.03 -0.33 13.00
N LYS A 157 -18.20 0.51 13.58
CA LYS A 157 -18.57 1.87 14.02
C LYS A 157 -18.90 2.84 12.88
N ARG A 158 -18.57 2.48 11.64
CA ARG A 158 -18.82 3.31 10.46
C ARG A 158 -20.15 2.99 9.75
N LYS A 159 -20.95 2.02 10.26
CA LYS A 159 -22.30 1.77 9.74
C LYS A 159 -23.22 2.96 9.96
N GLU A 160 -23.20 3.51 11.15
CA GLU A 160 -23.97 4.70 11.50
C GLU A 160 -23.27 5.95 10.97
N GLY A 161 -24.03 6.84 10.32
CA GLY A 161 -23.50 8.07 9.75
C GLY A 161 -22.52 7.88 8.59
N TYR A 162 -22.54 6.72 7.95
CA TYR A 162 -21.59 6.35 6.89
C TYR A 162 -21.51 7.38 5.77
N GLU A 163 -22.64 7.90 5.29
CA GLU A 163 -22.66 8.85 4.16
C GLU A 163 -21.86 10.12 4.46
N THR A 164 -22.03 10.68 5.66
CA THR A 164 -21.26 11.86 6.10
C THR A 164 -19.79 11.53 6.24
N TRP A 165 -19.47 10.37 6.85
CA TRP A 165 -18.09 9.89 6.98
C TRP A 165 -17.44 9.66 5.60
N ARG A 166 -18.15 9.00 4.70
CA ARG A 166 -17.69 8.70 3.33
C ARG A 166 -17.43 9.98 2.53
N ALA A 167 -18.29 11.00 2.67
CA ALA A 167 -18.09 12.29 2.02
C ALA A 167 -16.77 12.96 2.49
N GLY A 168 -16.47 12.92 3.79
CA GLY A 168 -15.20 13.43 4.32
C GLY A 168 -13.97 12.66 3.83
N ILE A 169 -14.08 11.35 3.68
CA ILE A 169 -13.03 10.53 3.07
C ILE A 169 -12.88 10.87 1.59
N GLN A 170 -14.00 11.06 0.85
CA GLN A 170 -13.97 11.46 -0.56
C GLN A 170 -13.23 12.78 -0.76
N ALA A 171 -13.50 13.78 0.08
CA ALA A 171 -12.80 15.05 -0.01
C ALA A 171 -11.27 14.90 0.13
N ARG A 172 -10.80 14.00 1.00
CA ARG A 172 -9.38 13.69 1.13
C ARG A 172 -8.83 12.90 -0.04
N GLN A 173 -9.61 11.99 -0.61
CA GLN A 173 -9.25 11.29 -1.86
C GLN A 173 -9.04 12.30 -3.01
N ASP A 174 -9.89 13.32 -3.10
CA ASP A 174 -9.78 14.37 -4.13
C ASP A 174 -8.48 15.19 -3.95
N VAL A 175 -8.10 15.50 -2.71
CA VAL A 175 -6.81 16.12 -2.39
C VAL A 175 -5.64 15.22 -2.82
N VAL A 176 -5.68 13.94 -2.47
CA VAL A 176 -4.62 12.98 -2.86
C VAL A 176 -4.50 12.91 -4.38
N ALA A 177 -5.62 12.85 -5.10
CA ALA A 177 -5.62 12.83 -6.57
C ALA A 177 -5.04 14.11 -7.17
N LYS A 178 -5.39 15.29 -6.61
CA LYS A 178 -4.84 16.59 -7.00
C LYS A 178 -3.32 16.64 -6.81
N LEU A 179 -2.83 16.18 -5.66
CA LEU A 179 -1.40 16.14 -5.36
C LEU A 179 -0.67 15.13 -6.25
N ALA A 180 -1.27 13.96 -6.50
CA ALA A 180 -0.70 12.97 -7.42
C ALA A 180 -0.51 13.54 -8.83
N ALA A 181 -1.49 14.28 -9.34
CA ALA A 181 -1.39 14.97 -10.62
C ALA A 181 -0.30 16.06 -10.61
N LYS A 182 -0.22 16.87 -9.53
CA LYS A 182 0.76 17.95 -9.37
C LYS A 182 2.19 17.46 -9.41
N TYR A 183 2.48 16.30 -8.78
CA TYR A 183 3.83 15.76 -8.61
C TYR A 183 4.15 14.60 -9.56
N ASP A 184 3.30 14.31 -10.52
CA ASP A 184 3.42 13.16 -11.43
C ASP A 184 3.59 11.83 -10.67
N ALA A 185 2.87 11.66 -9.55
CA ALA A 185 2.93 10.47 -8.72
C ALA A 185 2.06 9.32 -9.27
N ALA A 186 2.38 8.10 -8.88
CA ALA A 186 1.45 6.98 -9.01
C ALA A 186 0.30 7.17 -8.00
N LEU A 187 -0.95 7.14 -8.47
CA LEU A 187 -2.14 7.26 -7.63
C LEU A 187 -2.76 5.88 -7.40
N VAL A 188 -2.66 5.37 -6.18
CA VAL A 188 -3.29 4.09 -5.79
C VAL A 188 -4.70 4.35 -5.28
N ARG A 189 -5.70 3.83 -5.99
CA ARG A 189 -7.12 4.00 -5.66
C ARG A 189 -7.67 2.77 -4.96
N PHE A 190 -7.64 2.79 -3.63
CA PHE A 190 -8.11 1.65 -2.84
C PHE A 190 -9.64 1.56 -2.74
N GLN A 191 -10.35 2.68 -2.72
CA GLN A 191 -11.81 2.66 -2.56
C GLN A 191 -12.52 1.83 -3.64
N PRO A 192 -12.27 2.03 -4.95
CA PRO A 192 -12.90 1.22 -5.99
C PRO A 192 -12.58 -0.28 -5.87
N VAL A 193 -11.40 -0.63 -5.35
CA VAL A 193 -11.00 -2.03 -5.14
C VAL A 193 -11.89 -2.67 -4.07
N PHE A 194 -12.07 -1.99 -2.93
CA PHE A 194 -12.93 -2.49 -1.86
C PHE A 194 -14.42 -2.50 -2.25
N ASP A 195 -14.88 -1.47 -2.97
CA ASP A 195 -16.26 -1.43 -3.49
C ASP A 195 -16.53 -2.59 -4.46
N ALA A 196 -15.57 -2.93 -5.31
CA ALA A 196 -15.66 -4.08 -6.20
C ALA A 196 -15.61 -5.41 -5.45
N ALA A 197 -14.75 -5.53 -4.44
CA ALA A 197 -14.61 -6.74 -3.63
C ALA A 197 -15.87 -7.06 -2.82
N CYS A 198 -16.64 -6.06 -2.40
CA CYS A 198 -17.91 -6.23 -1.72
C CYS A 198 -18.99 -6.91 -2.58
N LYS A 199 -18.78 -7.05 -3.88
CA LYS A 199 -19.66 -7.85 -4.75
C LYS A 199 -19.42 -9.36 -4.59
N ALA A 200 -18.24 -9.76 -4.14
CA ALA A 200 -17.84 -11.16 -3.98
C ALA A 200 -18.02 -11.66 -2.55
N ALA A 201 -17.89 -10.79 -1.55
CA ALA A 201 -18.05 -11.14 -0.12
C ALA A 201 -18.56 -9.93 0.68
N PRO A 202 -19.15 -10.13 1.88
CA PRO A 202 -19.56 -9.04 2.75
C PRO A 202 -18.40 -8.08 3.09
N ALA A 203 -18.72 -6.83 3.35
CA ALA A 203 -17.73 -5.78 3.63
C ALA A 203 -16.80 -6.14 4.81
N GLU A 204 -17.33 -6.84 5.84
CA GLU A 204 -16.60 -7.32 7.01
C GLU A 204 -15.48 -8.33 6.68
N HIS A 205 -15.58 -9.02 5.54
CA HIS A 205 -14.52 -9.91 5.06
C HIS A 205 -13.26 -9.12 4.68
N TRP A 206 -13.42 -7.88 4.23
CA TRP A 206 -12.34 -7.05 3.71
C TRP A 206 -11.83 -6.03 4.71
N ILE A 207 -12.75 -5.38 5.44
CA ILE A 207 -12.46 -4.36 6.45
C ILE A 207 -13.29 -4.68 7.70
N TRP A 208 -12.65 -4.82 8.86
CA TRP A 208 -13.35 -5.33 10.05
C TRP A 208 -14.08 -4.27 10.88
N ASP A 209 -13.63 -3.01 10.86
CA ASP A 209 -14.20 -1.91 11.67
C ASP A 209 -14.62 -0.67 10.87
N GLY A 210 -14.58 -0.77 9.55
CA GLY A 210 -14.88 0.31 8.61
C GLY A 210 -13.65 1.07 8.11
N VAL A 211 -12.46 0.81 8.69
CA VAL A 211 -11.19 1.49 8.37
C VAL A 211 -10.04 0.50 8.16
N HIS A 212 -9.86 -0.45 9.09
CA HIS A 212 -8.72 -1.34 9.07
C HIS A 212 -9.00 -2.60 8.25
N PRO A 213 -8.16 -2.90 7.24
CA PRO A 213 -8.30 -4.11 6.45
C PRO A 213 -8.06 -5.38 7.28
N THR A 214 -8.75 -6.45 6.92
CA THR A 214 -8.38 -7.81 7.28
C THR A 214 -7.13 -8.23 6.51
N TYR A 215 -6.58 -9.42 6.78
CA TYR A 215 -5.50 -9.97 5.97
C TYR A 215 -5.89 -10.10 4.48
N SER A 216 -7.16 -10.45 4.17
CA SER A 216 -7.67 -10.48 2.79
C SER A 216 -7.72 -9.07 2.18
N GLY A 217 -8.15 -8.08 2.97
CA GLY A 217 -8.13 -6.67 2.52
C GLY A 217 -6.71 -6.16 2.27
N HIS A 218 -5.75 -6.51 3.11
CA HIS A 218 -4.34 -6.16 2.89
C HIS A 218 -3.76 -6.80 1.61
N GLN A 219 -4.20 -8.01 1.24
CA GLN A 219 -3.80 -8.63 -0.03
C GLN A 219 -4.32 -7.81 -1.21
N LEU A 220 -5.60 -7.39 -1.20
CA LEU A 220 -6.14 -6.53 -2.24
C LEU A 220 -5.38 -5.20 -2.37
N MET A 221 -4.97 -4.62 -1.23
CA MET A 221 -4.16 -3.41 -1.23
C MET A 221 -2.78 -3.63 -1.86
N ALA A 222 -2.12 -4.74 -1.54
CA ALA A 222 -0.82 -5.08 -2.11
C ALA A 222 -0.91 -5.26 -3.63
N ASP A 223 -1.93 -5.96 -4.10
CA ASP A 223 -2.16 -6.21 -5.53
C ASP A 223 -2.44 -4.91 -6.29
N GLU A 224 -3.28 -4.03 -5.75
CA GLU A 224 -3.60 -2.74 -6.38
C GLU A 224 -2.40 -1.80 -6.38
N TRP A 225 -1.62 -1.75 -5.28
CA TRP A 225 -0.39 -0.99 -5.21
C TRP A 225 0.58 -1.42 -6.29
N GLU A 226 0.82 -2.73 -6.40
CA GLU A 226 1.68 -3.30 -7.44
C GLU A 226 1.18 -2.99 -8.85
N ARG A 227 -0.11 -3.22 -9.12
CA ARG A 227 -0.73 -2.94 -10.42
C ARG A 227 -0.51 -1.47 -10.82
N THR A 228 -0.69 -0.56 -9.87
CA THR A 228 -0.58 0.88 -10.10
C THR A 228 0.86 1.29 -10.42
N ILE A 229 1.85 0.82 -9.66
CA ILE A 229 3.23 1.21 -9.91
C ILE A 229 3.80 0.59 -11.20
N ARG A 230 3.35 -0.63 -11.57
CA ARG A 230 3.69 -1.23 -12.86
C ARG A 230 3.12 -0.42 -14.04
N ALA A 231 1.88 0.06 -13.90
CA ALA A 231 1.26 0.89 -14.92
C ALA A 231 1.95 2.27 -15.05
N LYS A 232 2.38 2.85 -13.93
CA LYS A 232 3.04 4.16 -13.90
C LYS A 232 4.48 4.10 -14.44
N TRP A 233 5.20 3.05 -14.09
CA TRP A 233 6.59 2.83 -14.52
C TRP A 233 6.72 1.44 -15.15
N PRO A 234 6.29 1.29 -16.42
CA PRO A 234 6.39 0.03 -17.14
C PRO A 234 7.87 -0.34 -17.34
N ASN A 235 8.12 -1.65 -17.44
CA ASN A 235 9.42 -2.12 -17.89
C ASN A 235 9.65 -1.67 -19.34
N PRO A 236 10.88 -1.31 -19.70
CA PRO A 236 11.23 -0.91 -21.07
C PRO A 236 11.02 -2.03 -22.09
#